data_166dd70b17313f7d3a623b21941643db
#
_entry.id   166dd70b17313f7d3a623b21941643db
#
_cell.length_a   1.000
_cell.length_b   1.000
_cell.length_c   1.000
_cell.angle_alpha   90.00
_cell.angle_beta   90.00
_cell.angle_gamma   90.00
#
_symmetry.space_group_name_H-M   'P 1'
#
loop_
_entity.id
_entity.type
_entity.pdbx_description
1 polymer ?
#
loop_
_entity_poly.entity_id
_entity_poly.type
_entity_poly.pdbx_seq_one_letter_code
_entity_poly.pdbx_strand_id
1 'polypeptide(L)'
;MKRTTFLCPILAFSLCTFLVPYLSFPQDKPTTWEVYFSPNGGCTDAIGRELEKAQNTVLVQAYSFTSYKIAKALLDAHKRGVKVEVILDKSQKSDQYSSADFLANSGIPTKIDAQHTIAHNEVMIIDGETAITGSFNFTKAAEENNAENLLVIHDRKLAERYTAYWEEHAKHSEVYIESHK
;
A
#
# COMPACT_ATOMS: atom_id res chain seq x y z
N MET A 1 71.68 61.83 2.19
CA MET A 1 71.16 60.48 1.90
C MET A 1 69.75 60.36 2.48
N LYS A 2 68.70 60.45 1.64
CA LYS A 2 67.30 60.34 2.08
C LYS A 2 66.87 58.91 1.84
N ARG A 3 66.42 58.18 2.89
CA ARG A 3 65.90 56.82 2.80
C ARG A 3 64.37 56.96 2.56
N THR A 4 63.95 56.47 1.41
CA THR A 4 62.52 56.39 1.04
C THR A 4 62.03 55.01 1.51
N THR A 5 61.09 55.01 2.45
CA THR A 5 60.38 53.81 2.94
C THR A 5 59.20 53.56 2.01
N PHE A 6 59.19 52.42 1.30
CA PHE A 6 57.98 51.94 0.55
C PHE A 6 57.04 51.20 1.48
N LEU A 7 55.86 51.71 1.65
CA LEU A 7 54.74 51.00 2.30
C LEU A 7 54.06 50.12 1.25
N CYS A 8 54.05 48.81 1.49
CA CYS A 8 53.32 47.86 0.68
C CYS A 8 51.90 47.75 1.22
N PRO A 9 50.81 47.91 0.44
CA PRO A 9 49.44 47.75 0.90
C PRO A 9 49.12 46.26 0.96
N ILE A 10 48.73 45.74 2.16
CA ILE A 10 48.20 44.42 2.35
C ILE A 10 46.76 44.42 1.85
N LEU A 11 46.49 43.76 0.74
CA LEU A 11 45.13 43.48 0.24
C LEU A 11 44.51 42.38 1.12
N ALA A 12 43.57 42.76 1.95
CA ALA A 12 42.75 41.79 2.70
C ALA A 12 41.71 41.16 1.76
N PHE A 13 41.95 39.90 1.39
CA PHE A 13 40.92 39.10 0.70
C PHE A 13 39.86 38.66 1.70
N SER A 14 38.67 39.29 1.63
CA SER A 14 37.50 38.83 2.39
C SER A 14 36.92 37.60 1.72
N LEU A 15 37.12 36.43 2.37
CA LEU A 15 36.54 35.15 1.95
C LEU A 15 35.07 35.11 2.34
N CYS A 16 34.19 35.52 1.43
CA CYS A 16 32.73 35.40 1.61
C CYS A 16 32.34 33.93 1.42
N THR A 17 32.24 33.19 2.51
CA THR A 17 31.69 31.81 2.49
C THR A 17 30.19 31.89 2.28
N PHE A 18 29.77 31.66 1.06
CA PHE A 18 28.33 31.42 0.76
C PHE A 18 27.92 30.08 1.41
N LEU A 19 27.15 30.16 2.47
CA LEU A 19 26.43 29.01 3.03
C LEU A 19 25.35 28.61 2.00
N VAL A 20 25.65 27.66 1.13
CA VAL A 20 24.62 27.04 0.28
C VAL A 20 23.79 26.13 1.19
N PRO A 21 22.48 26.38 1.35
CA PRO A 21 21.66 25.46 2.11
C PRO A 21 21.69 24.08 1.41
N TYR A 22 22.14 23.07 2.11
CA TYR A 22 22.04 21.69 1.67
C TYR A 22 20.54 21.37 1.61
N LEU A 23 19.98 21.38 0.40
CA LEU A 23 18.66 20.78 0.15
C LEU A 23 18.86 19.27 0.30
N SER A 24 18.53 18.74 1.48
CA SER A 24 18.45 17.29 1.67
C SER A 24 17.23 16.80 0.87
N PHE A 25 17.48 16.18 -0.27
CA PHE A 25 16.47 15.40 -0.95
C PHE A 25 16.10 14.22 -0.04
N PRO A 26 14.80 13.90 0.14
CA PRO A 26 14.43 12.71 0.86
C PRO A 26 15.09 11.51 0.17
N GLN A 27 15.98 10.85 0.88
CA GLN A 27 16.64 9.65 0.38
C GLN A 27 15.58 8.54 0.40
N ASP A 28 15.32 7.92 -0.75
CA ASP A 28 14.42 6.76 -0.84
C ASP A 28 14.90 5.71 0.19
N LYS A 29 13.98 5.24 1.03
CA LYS A 29 14.28 4.13 1.94
C LYS A 29 14.69 2.91 1.10
N PRO A 30 15.66 2.10 1.55
CA PRO A 30 16.00 0.89 0.83
C PRO A 30 14.80 -0.04 0.75
N THR A 31 14.60 -0.66 -0.42
CA THR A 31 13.58 -1.69 -0.60
C THR A 31 13.84 -2.85 0.34
N THR A 32 12.82 -3.24 1.09
CA THR A 32 12.82 -4.46 1.91
C THR A 32 11.62 -5.31 1.56
N TRP A 33 11.73 -6.62 1.76
CA TRP A 33 10.64 -7.54 1.47
C TRP A 33 10.66 -8.73 2.42
N GLU A 34 9.49 -9.30 2.61
CA GLU A 34 9.26 -10.54 3.33
C GLU A 34 8.40 -11.46 2.46
N VAL A 35 8.63 -12.76 2.55
CA VAL A 35 7.82 -13.77 1.85
C VAL A 35 7.29 -14.78 2.85
N TYR A 36 6.01 -15.13 2.67
CA TYR A 36 5.30 -16.12 3.46
C TYR A 36 4.72 -17.18 2.53
N PHE A 37 4.61 -18.40 3.02
CA PHE A 37 4.05 -19.52 2.28
C PHE A 37 2.97 -20.19 3.12
N SER A 38 1.87 -20.59 2.50
CA SER A 38 0.85 -21.40 3.13
C SER A 38 0.96 -22.88 2.68
N PRO A 39 0.36 -23.85 3.40
CA PRO A 39 -0.54 -23.64 4.52
C PRO A 39 0.17 -23.33 5.85
N ASN A 40 -0.52 -22.61 6.72
CA ASN A 40 -0.11 -22.29 8.09
C ASN A 40 1.23 -21.55 8.22
N GLY A 41 1.62 -20.80 7.21
CA GLY A 41 2.87 -20.02 7.19
C GLY A 41 2.72 -18.58 7.64
N GLY A 42 1.53 -18.18 8.12
CA GLY A 42 1.29 -16.87 8.72
C GLY A 42 1.03 -15.75 7.72
N CYS A 43 0.55 -16.06 6.50
CA CYS A 43 0.19 -15.07 5.49
C CYS A 43 -0.89 -14.10 6.01
N THR A 44 -1.96 -14.62 6.62
CA THR A 44 -3.03 -13.82 7.22
C THR A 44 -2.51 -12.90 8.32
N ASP A 45 -1.62 -13.41 9.17
CA ASP A 45 -1.03 -12.63 10.27
C ASP A 45 -0.07 -11.55 9.75
N ALA A 46 0.66 -11.82 8.66
CA ALA A 46 1.50 -10.83 7.99
C ALA A 46 0.67 -9.65 7.47
N ILE A 47 -0.44 -9.93 6.77
CA ILE A 47 -1.40 -8.92 6.33
C ILE A 47 -1.92 -8.12 7.53
N GLY A 48 -2.33 -8.80 8.60
CA GLY A 48 -2.83 -8.16 9.83
C GLY A 48 -1.82 -7.17 10.41
N ARG A 49 -0.54 -7.57 10.54
CA ARG A 49 0.53 -6.70 11.05
C ARG A 49 0.75 -5.45 10.20
N GLU A 50 0.67 -5.55 8.88
CA GLU A 50 0.82 -4.38 8.02
C GLU A 50 -0.41 -3.45 8.11
N LEU A 51 -1.62 -4.02 8.19
CA LEU A 51 -2.84 -3.25 8.39
C LEU A 51 -2.88 -2.53 9.76
N GLU A 52 -2.30 -3.12 10.81
CA GLU A 52 -2.16 -2.47 12.13
C GLU A 52 -1.27 -1.23 12.07
N LYS A 53 -0.25 -1.22 11.21
CA LYS A 53 0.69 -0.10 11.01
C LYS A 53 0.13 1.00 10.11
N ALA A 54 -0.89 0.72 9.28
CA ALA A 54 -1.48 1.66 8.34
C ALA A 54 -1.92 2.97 9.02
N GLN A 55 -1.54 4.11 8.43
CA GLN A 55 -1.78 5.45 8.96
C GLN A 55 -2.72 6.29 8.10
N ASN A 56 -2.66 6.15 6.78
CA ASN A 56 -3.35 7.06 5.86
C ASN A 56 -4.31 6.33 4.92
N THR A 57 -3.82 5.35 4.16
CA THR A 57 -4.58 4.73 3.08
C THR A 57 -4.34 3.23 3.00
N VAL A 58 -5.39 2.48 2.68
CA VAL A 58 -5.32 1.07 2.27
C VAL A 58 -6.19 0.86 1.04
N LEU A 59 -5.56 0.45 -0.06
CA LEU A 59 -6.24 0.09 -1.30
C LEU A 59 -6.15 -1.42 -1.48
N VAL A 60 -7.29 -2.06 -1.69
CA VAL A 60 -7.40 -3.52 -1.83
C VAL A 60 -7.97 -3.87 -3.19
N GLN A 61 -7.41 -4.87 -3.84
CA GLN A 61 -8.00 -5.52 -5.00
C GLN A 61 -7.91 -7.03 -4.81
N ALA A 62 -9.05 -7.74 -4.87
CA ALA A 62 -9.11 -9.17 -4.58
C ALA A 62 -10.08 -9.92 -5.52
N TYR A 63 -9.63 -11.09 -5.96
CA TYR A 63 -10.46 -12.04 -6.68
C TYR A 63 -11.39 -12.78 -5.72
N SER A 64 -10.84 -13.38 -4.66
CA SER A 64 -11.62 -14.06 -3.64
C SER A 64 -11.31 -13.52 -2.25
N PHE A 65 -12.34 -13.01 -1.59
CA PHE A 65 -12.19 -12.41 -0.27
C PHE A 65 -13.26 -12.91 0.70
N THR A 66 -12.92 -13.93 1.47
CA THR A 66 -13.80 -14.56 2.46
C THR A 66 -13.20 -14.63 3.87
N SER A 67 -11.97 -14.12 4.06
CA SER A 67 -11.28 -14.13 5.35
C SER A 67 -11.86 -13.06 6.28
N TYR A 68 -12.62 -13.49 7.29
CA TYR A 68 -13.11 -12.59 8.34
C TYR A 68 -11.97 -11.89 9.11
N LYS A 69 -10.84 -12.58 9.34
CA LYS A 69 -9.68 -11.97 10.02
C LYS A 69 -9.13 -10.77 9.26
N ILE A 70 -8.97 -10.90 7.94
CA ILE A 70 -8.46 -9.80 7.09
C ILE A 70 -9.53 -8.69 6.99
N ALA A 71 -10.81 -9.04 6.78
CA ALA A 71 -11.90 -8.07 6.71
C ALA A 71 -12.02 -7.26 8.02
N LYS A 72 -11.88 -7.94 9.17
CA LYS A 72 -11.86 -7.27 10.48
C LYS A 72 -10.66 -6.33 10.65
N ALA A 73 -9.47 -6.73 10.21
CA ALA A 73 -8.28 -5.88 10.28
C ALA A 73 -8.43 -4.61 9.41
N LEU A 74 -9.07 -4.72 8.22
CA LEU A 74 -9.44 -3.55 7.41
C LEU A 74 -10.45 -2.65 8.12
N LEU A 75 -11.46 -3.21 8.77
CA LEU A 75 -12.41 -2.45 9.58
C LEU A 75 -11.72 -1.74 10.75
N ASP A 76 -10.80 -2.41 11.43
CA ASP A 76 -10.07 -1.82 12.54
C ASP A 76 -9.18 -0.66 12.06
N ALA A 77 -8.53 -0.78 10.89
CA ALA A 77 -7.81 0.32 10.24
C ALA A 77 -8.76 1.47 9.89
N HIS A 78 -9.92 1.18 9.27
CA HIS A 78 -10.93 2.17 8.94
C HIS A 78 -11.43 2.94 10.18
N LYS A 79 -11.69 2.24 11.28
CA LYS A 79 -12.08 2.86 12.56
C LYS A 79 -11.01 3.76 13.17
N ARG A 80 -9.73 3.54 12.86
CA ARG A 80 -8.64 4.45 13.25
C ARG A 80 -8.55 5.70 12.37
N GLY A 81 -9.38 5.81 11.33
CA GLY A 81 -9.38 6.94 10.39
C GLY A 81 -8.57 6.71 9.12
N VAL A 82 -8.06 5.49 8.90
CA VAL A 82 -7.38 5.12 7.65
C VAL A 82 -8.43 5.07 6.53
N LYS A 83 -8.12 5.68 5.39
CA LYS A 83 -8.97 5.60 4.19
C LYS A 83 -8.81 4.24 3.55
N VAL A 84 -9.78 3.35 3.74
CA VAL A 84 -9.80 2.00 3.16
C VAL A 84 -10.73 1.98 1.96
N GLU A 85 -10.28 1.47 0.82
CA GLU A 85 -11.10 1.26 -0.39
C GLU A 85 -10.84 -0.14 -0.96
N VAL A 86 -11.89 -0.82 -1.41
CA VAL A 86 -11.83 -2.21 -1.84
C VAL A 86 -12.46 -2.38 -3.22
N ILE A 87 -11.77 -3.10 -4.12
CA ILE A 87 -12.28 -3.57 -5.40
C ILE A 87 -12.28 -5.10 -5.38
N LEU A 88 -13.41 -5.70 -5.70
CA LEU A 88 -13.59 -7.15 -5.74
C LEU A 88 -13.97 -7.60 -7.16
N ASP A 89 -13.61 -8.84 -7.49
CA ASP A 89 -14.11 -9.48 -8.72
C ASP A 89 -15.65 -9.63 -8.68
N LYS A 90 -16.26 -9.66 -9.86
CA LYS A 90 -17.72 -9.81 -10.01
C LYS A 90 -18.28 -11.07 -9.36
N SER A 91 -17.51 -12.15 -9.22
CA SER A 91 -17.93 -13.37 -8.54
C SER A 91 -18.31 -13.13 -7.08
N GLN A 92 -17.71 -12.09 -6.45
CA GLN A 92 -17.95 -11.76 -5.06
C GLN A 92 -19.35 -11.17 -4.81
N LYS A 93 -20.09 -10.78 -5.86
CA LYS A 93 -21.51 -10.38 -5.75
C LYS A 93 -22.43 -11.53 -5.34
N SER A 94 -22.12 -12.75 -5.74
CA SER A 94 -22.97 -13.94 -5.54
C SER A 94 -22.36 -14.98 -4.61
N ASP A 95 -21.09 -14.81 -4.21
CA ASP A 95 -20.43 -15.71 -3.27
C ASP A 95 -21.03 -15.54 -1.88
N GLN A 96 -21.64 -16.61 -1.37
CA GLN A 96 -22.30 -16.65 -0.06
C GLN A 96 -21.37 -16.27 1.11
N TYR A 97 -20.08 -16.50 0.96
CA TYR A 97 -19.08 -16.25 2.01
C TYR A 97 -18.26 -14.99 1.75
N SER A 98 -18.59 -14.23 0.70
CA SER A 98 -17.88 -13.00 0.37
C SER A 98 -17.90 -12.01 1.54
N SER A 99 -16.78 -11.34 1.75
CA SER A 99 -16.67 -10.24 2.71
C SER A 99 -17.28 -8.92 2.20
N ALA A 100 -17.84 -8.89 0.98
CA ALA A 100 -18.38 -7.67 0.36
C ALA A 100 -19.43 -6.97 1.23
N ASP A 101 -20.46 -7.73 1.68
CA ASP A 101 -21.51 -7.20 2.56
C ASP A 101 -20.93 -6.67 3.87
N PHE A 102 -20.04 -7.42 4.51
CA PHE A 102 -19.42 -7.02 5.76
C PHE A 102 -18.64 -5.69 5.61
N LEU A 103 -17.86 -5.55 4.55
CA LEU A 103 -17.07 -4.35 4.28
C LEU A 103 -17.97 -3.15 3.97
N ALA A 104 -18.92 -3.31 3.04
CA ALA A 104 -19.83 -2.24 2.64
C ALA A 104 -20.71 -1.76 3.81
N ASN A 105 -21.30 -2.68 4.59
CA ASN A 105 -22.10 -2.37 5.76
C ASN A 105 -21.31 -1.76 6.92
N SER A 106 -19.98 -1.97 6.92
CA SER A 106 -19.06 -1.31 7.85
C SER A 106 -18.64 0.09 7.41
N GLY A 107 -19.17 0.62 6.29
CA GLY A 107 -18.86 1.94 5.76
C GLY A 107 -17.58 2.01 4.95
N ILE A 108 -16.97 0.87 4.59
CA ILE A 108 -15.80 0.80 3.73
C ILE A 108 -16.27 0.85 2.26
N PRO A 109 -15.85 1.86 1.46
CA PRO A 109 -16.13 1.93 0.04
C PRO A 109 -15.71 0.64 -0.66
N THR A 110 -16.68 -0.12 -1.14
CA THR A 110 -16.49 -1.40 -1.81
C THR A 110 -17.02 -1.31 -3.23
N LYS A 111 -16.24 -1.75 -4.20
CA LYS A 111 -16.58 -1.75 -5.63
C LYS A 111 -16.45 -3.15 -6.22
N ILE A 112 -17.10 -3.36 -7.35
CA ILE A 112 -17.02 -4.59 -8.14
C ILE A 112 -16.45 -4.30 -9.51
N ASP A 113 -15.38 -4.98 -9.86
CA ASP A 113 -14.85 -5.01 -11.22
C ASP A 113 -15.60 -6.08 -12.03
N ALA A 114 -16.52 -5.66 -12.87
CA ALA A 114 -17.27 -6.53 -13.76
C ALA A 114 -16.79 -6.49 -15.22
N GLN A 115 -15.79 -5.65 -15.54
CA GLN A 115 -15.34 -5.46 -16.91
C GLN A 115 -14.53 -6.68 -17.42
N HIS A 116 -13.74 -7.28 -16.55
CA HIS A 116 -12.89 -8.41 -16.90
C HIS A 116 -13.64 -9.76 -16.82
N THR A 117 -13.17 -10.75 -17.59
CA THR A 117 -13.66 -12.11 -17.41
C THR A 117 -13.41 -12.60 -15.99
N ILE A 118 -12.23 -12.33 -15.46
CA ILE A 118 -11.80 -12.55 -14.08
C ILE A 118 -10.89 -11.37 -13.72
N ALA A 119 -11.24 -10.59 -12.71
CA ALA A 119 -10.34 -9.60 -12.11
C ALA A 119 -9.48 -10.30 -11.05
N HIS A 120 -8.50 -11.12 -11.50
CA HIS A 120 -7.70 -11.98 -10.64
C HIS A 120 -6.46 -11.25 -10.09
N ASN A 121 -6.69 -10.43 -9.12
CA ASN A 121 -5.65 -9.72 -8.37
C ASN A 121 -5.78 -10.04 -6.89
N GLU A 122 -4.64 -10.22 -6.23
CA GLU A 122 -4.52 -10.32 -4.78
C GLU A 122 -3.50 -9.27 -4.35
N VAL A 123 -3.98 -8.05 -4.13
CA VAL A 123 -3.13 -6.87 -3.90
C VAL A 123 -3.68 -6.03 -2.76
N MET A 124 -2.79 -5.57 -1.88
CA MET A 124 -3.02 -4.45 -0.97
C MET A 124 -1.91 -3.43 -1.11
N ILE A 125 -2.27 -2.16 -1.16
CA ILE A 125 -1.33 -1.05 -1.12
C ILE A 125 -1.59 -0.26 0.16
N ILE A 126 -0.57 -0.10 0.99
CA ILE A 126 -0.67 0.55 2.30
C ILE A 126 0.20 1.79 2.29
N ASP A 127 -0.41 2.95 2.58
CA ASP A 127 0.20 4.26 2.71
C ASP A 127 1.03 4.72 1.48
N GLY A 128 0.84 4.06 0.31
CA GLY A 128 1.66 4.31 -0.87
C GLY A 128 3.14 3.90 -0.71
N GLU A 129 3.46 3.13 0.32
CA GLU A 129 4.82 2.71 0.65
C GLU A 129 4.99 1.17 0.64
N THR A 130 3.93 0.43 0.94
CA THR A 130 3.96 -1.04 1.02
C THR A 130 3.00 -1.64 0.00
N ALA A 131 3.49 -2.62 -0.76
CA ALA A 131 2.68 -3.48 -1.62
C ALA A 131 2.67 -4.90 -1.06
N ILE A 132 1.48 -5.49 -0.89
CA ILE A 132 1.28 -6.90 -0.58
C ILE A 132 0.70 -7.55 -1.83
N THR A 133 1.29 -8.66 -2.28
CA THR A 133 0.83 -9.39 -3.46
C THR A 133 1.28 -10.86 -3.42
N GLY A 134 0.76 -11.68 -4.32
CA GLY A 134 1.10 -13.09 -4.43
C GLY A 134 -0.03 -13.91 -5.03
N SER A 135 0.01 -15.22 -4.84
CA SER A 135 -1.09 -16.11 -5.20
C SER A 135 -2.12 -16.28 -4.07
N PHE A 136 -1.78 -15.78 -2.87
CA PHE A 136 -2.58 -15.95 -1.65
C PHE A 136 -3.91 -15.21 -1.74
N ASN A 137 -4.99 -15.93 -2.06
CA ASN A 137 -6.33 -15.40 -1.95
C ASN A 137 -6.64 -14.99 -0.50
N PHE A 138 -7.38 -13.91 -0.30
CA PHE A 138 -7.73 -13.44 1.05
C PHE A 138 -8.83 -14.30 1.67
N THR A 139 -8.54 -15.61 1.79
CA THR A 139 -9.47 -16.63 2.26
C THR A 139 -8.89 -17.46 3.39
N LYS A 140 -9.77 -18.09 4.20
CA LYS A 140 -9.35 -19.05 5.21
C LYS A 140 -8.70 -20.29 4.58
N ALA A 141 -9.22 -20.75 3.43
CA ALA A 141 -8.68 -21.90 2.73
C ALA A 141 -7.26 -21.66 2.21
N ALA A 142 -6.94 -20.44 1.77
CA ALA A 142 -5.59 -20.07 1.37
C ALA A 142 -4.59 -20.20 2.52
N GLU A 143 -4.97 -19.81 3.76
CA GLU A 143 -4.10 -19.94 4.94
C GLU A 143 -3.93 -21.38 5.41
N GLU A 144 -5.02 -22.15 5.43
CA GLU A 144 -5.04 -23.43 6.14
C GLU A 144 -4.80 -24.65 5.24
N ASN A 145 -5.11 -24.56 3.93
CA ASN A 145 -5.21 -25.74 3.08
C ASN A 145 -4.42 -25.64 1.76
N ASN A 146 -4.25 -24.42 1.21
CA ASN A 146 -3.64 -24.25 -0.10
C ASN A 146 -2.13 -24.04 0.01
N ALA A 147 -1.41 -24.41 -1.04
CA ALA A 147 -0.01 -24.02 -1.23
C ALA A 147 0.05 -22.69 -1.99
N GLU A 148 0.24 -21.60 -1.26
CA GLU A 148 0.27 -20.24 -1.79
C GLU A 148 1.54 -19.51 -1.37
N ASN A 149 1.76 -18.33 -1.96
CA ASN A 149 2.78 -17.39 -1.55
C ASN A 149 2.18 -15.99 -1.33
N LEU A 150 2.77 -15.25 -0.39
CA LEU A 150 2.47 -13.86 -0.11
C LEU A 150 3.79 -13.10 0.02
N LEU A 151 3.93 -12.00 -0.70
CA LEU A 151 5.03 -11.05 -0.55
C LEU A 151 4.52 -9.77 0.11
N VAL A 152 5.26 -9.29 1.08
CA VAL A 152 5.15 -7.95 1.65
C VAL A 152 6.37 -7.17 1.21
N ILE A 153 6.19 -6.09 0.47
CA ILE A 153 7.29 -5.35 -0.16
C ILE A 153 7.19 -3.88 0.23
N HIS A 154 8.17 -3.39 0.98
CA HIS A 154 8.30 -1.99 1.34
C HIS A 154 9.14 -1.28 0.30
N ASP A 155 8.47 -0.79 -0.74
CA ASP A 155 9.06 -0.05 -1.85
C ASP A 155 8.05 0.93 -2.41
N ARG A 156 8.31 2.22 -2.22
CA ARG A 156 7.42 3.30 -2.64
C ARG A 156 7.16 3.29 -4.15
N LYS A 157 8.19 3.07 -4.96
CA LYS A 157 8.05 3.08 -6.43
C LYS A 157 7.19 1.94 -6.93
N LEU A 158 7.31 0.77 -6.28
CA LEU A 158 6.45 -0.37 -6.57
C LEU A 158 5.02 -0.10 -6.12
N ALA A 159 4.83 0.41 -4.89
CA ALA A 159 3.51 0.78 -4.37
C ALA A 159 2.81 1.83 -5.25
N GLU A 160 3.53 2.85 -5.74
CA GLU A 160 3.01 3.84 -6.70
C GLU A 160 2.52 3.20 -8.01
N ARG A 161 3.23 2.19 -8.54
CA ARG A 161 2.80 1.46 -9.73
C ARG A 161 1.53 0.65 -9.50
N TYR A 162 1.43 -0.03 -8.35
CA TYR A 162 0.22 -0.76 -7.97
C TYR A 162 -0.95 0.19 -7.70
N THR A 163 -0.70 1.35 -7.10
CA THR A 163 -1.72 2.39 -6.90
C THR A 163 -2.28 2.86 -8.23
N ALA A 164 -1.42 3.21 -9.19
CA ALA A 164 -1.86 3.63 -10.53
C ALA A 164 -2.69 2.54 -11.23
N TYR A 165 -2.30 1.28 -11.11
CA TYR A 165 -3.05 0.15 -11.66
C TYR A 165 -4.41 -0.02 -10.95
N TRP A 166 -4.44 0.08 -9.62
CA TRP A 166 -5.68 0.04 -8.84
C TRP A 166 -6.64 1.16 -9.25
N GLU A 167 -6.13 2.38 -9.45
CA GLU A 167 -6.92 3.53 -9.89
C GLU A 167 -7.55 3.33 -11.28
N GLU A 168 -6.86 2.67 -12.21
CA GLU A 168 -7.44 2.31 -13.52
C GLU A 168 -8.64 1.38 -13.35
N HIS A 169 -8.52 0.34 -12.49
CA HIS A 169 -9.65 -0.54 -12.19
C HIS A 169 -10.78 0.19 -11.46
N ALA A 170 -10.47 1.11 -10.57
CA ALA A 170 -11.46 1.88 -9.84
C ALA A 170 -12.34 2.76 -10.74
N LYS A 171 -11.83 3.20 -11.90
CA LYS A 171 -12.58 4.04 -12.87
C LYS A 171 -13.75 3.32 -13.52
N HIS A 172 -13.63 2.03 -13.76
CA HIS A 172 -14.66 1.23 -14.41
C HIS A 172 -15.41 0.29 -13.46
N SER A 173 -14.97 0.21 -12.20
CA SER A 173 -15.64 -0.60 -11.19
C SER A 173 -16.90 0.08 -10.66
N GLU A 174 -17.95 -0.68 -10.47
CA GLU A 174 -19.24 -0.22 -9.96
C GLU A 174 -19.27 -0.28 -8.42
N VAL A 175 -19.98 0.68 -7.80
CA VAL A 175 -20.20 0.64 -6.35
C VAL A 175 -20.96 -0.64 -6.00
N TYR A 176 -20.46 -1.38 -5.00
CA TYR A 176 -21.17 -2.53 -4.49
C TYR A 176 -22.41 -2.10 -3.73
N ILE A 177 -23.54 -2.66 -4.13
CA ILE A 177 -24.84 -2.50 -3.45
C ILE A 177 -25.27 -3.90 -3.02
N GLU A 178 -25.51 -4.05 -1.72
CA GLU A 178 -26.01 -5.32 -1.16
C GLU A 178 -27.25 -5.78 -1.92
N SER A 179 -27.23 -7.00 -2.41
CA SER A 179 -28.42 -7.63 -2.95
C SER A 179 -29.27 -8.13 -1.79
N HIS A 180 -30.30 -7.38 -1.40
CA HIS A 180 -31.32 -7.88 -0.47
C HIS A 180 -31.84 -9.24 -0.97
N LYS A 181 -31.43 -10.31 -0.33
CA LYS A 181 -31.99 -11.64 -0.50
C LYS A 181 -33.11 -11.84 0.48
#